data_4d204023d823ee3e51a55759010d5263
#
_entry.id   4d204023d823ee3e51a55759010d5263
#
_cell.length_a   1.000
_cell.length_b   1.000
_cell.length_c   1.000
_cell.angle_alpha   90.00
_cell.angle_beta   90.00
_cell.angle_gamma   90.00
#
_symmetry.space_group_name_H-M   'P 1'
#
loop_
_entity.id
_entity.type
_entity.pdbx_description
1 polymer ?
#
loop_
_entity_poly.entity_id
_entity_poly.type
_entity_poly.pdbx_seq_one_letter_code
_entity_poly.pdbx_strand_id
1 'polypeptide(L)'
;FTSCHLSSTRGLEFPSVDTLKLSSELFLSEELLKPEKMWIHDSLCLIRSSKDEYFFHLFNIAGTKICSFIGFGDAPAEMLSPVDFDVVNDTLQIYDSGKQKISFYALSDLSYGNVENICRQLSINVMASSVICTTDHSFYYLGETNRMYGFINSKIDTSYIDFPEDYRMLNSGLKHLLFQGHLRCSPNFDRLVYAASRFGYLQVLSPQENGSLSLVKDYFVQQPIFRDCSSQDMTAMSLSRENQSGFNDLSVTDELIFALYSGRKANEERSYFANQVWVFDWDGNPVKKMILPQDAWSIYVDQETNKLYTISYGEEKGEYRVHYNIYDLL
;
A
#
# COMPACT_ATOMS: atom_id res chain seq x y z
N PHE A 1 -33.29 -21.50 -1.20
CA PHE A 1 -32.32 -21.10 -0.17
C PHE A 1 -31.06 -21.92 -0.37
N THR A 2 -30.15 -21.44 -1.16
CA THR A 2 -28.79 -22.00 -1.33
C THR A 2 -27.87 -21.01 -0.64
N SER A 3 -27.38 -21.35 0.54
CA SER A 3 -26.36 -20.58 1.24
C SER A 3 -25.07 -20.67 0.44
N CYS A 4 -24.73 -19.64 -0.30
CA CYS A 4 -23.37 -19.46 -0.79
C CYS A 4 -22.46 -19.24 0.41
N HIS A 5 -21.58 -20.19 0.63
CA HIS A 5 -20.54 -20.10 1.65
C HIS A 5 -19.58 -18.96 1.25
N LEU A 6 -19.66 -17.85 1.96
CA LEU A 6 -18.50 -16.98 2.14
C LEU A 6 -17.34 -17.86 2.60
N SER A 7 -16.20 -17.76 1.91
CA SER A 7 -14.97 -18.40 2.33
C SER A 7 -14.61 -17.84 3.72
N SER A 8 -15.07 -18.55 4.74
CA SER A 8 -14.69 -18.29 6.13
C SER A 8 -13.18 -18.53 6.26
N THR A 9 -12.55 -17.95 7.28
CA THR A 9 -11.18 -18.18 7.78
C THR A 9 -10.73 -19.66 7.86
N ARG A 10 -11.54 -20.60 7.39
CA ARG A 10 -11.20 -22.01 7.24
C ARG A 10 -10.16 -22.16 6.14
N GLY A 11 -8.88 -22.13 6.55
CA GLY A 11 -7.75 -22.43 5.68
C GLY A 11 -6.61 -21.43 5.69
N LEU A 12 -6.68 -20.32 6.44
CA LEU A 12 -5.52 -19.46 6.61
C LEU A 12 -4.71 -19.93 7.83
N GLU A 13 -3.84 -20.89 7.60
CA GLU A 13 -2.88 -21.38 8.57
C GLU A 13 -1.48 -21.17 8.03
N PHE A 14 -0.61 -20.56 8.81
CA PHE A 14 0.79 -20.37 8.44
C PHE A 14 1.62 -21.56 8.93
N PRO A 15 2.45 -22.17 8.05
CA PRO A 15 3.32 -23.30 8.40
C PRO A 15 4.29 -22.98 9.53
N SER A 16 4.75 -21.74 9.64
CA SER A 16 5.63 -21.28 10.71
C SER A 16 5.27 -19.89 11.21
N VAL A 17 5.69 -19.59 12.44
CA VAL A 17 5.60 -18.26 13.05
C VAL A 17 6.97 -17.91 13.62
N ASP A 18 7.60 -16.89 13.05
CA ASP A 18 8.93 -16.45 13.42
C ASP A 18 8.85 -15.08 14.13
N THR A 19 9.57 -14.91 15.23
CA THR A 19 9.73 -13.59 15.84
C THR A 19 11.05 -13.00 15.35
N LEU A 20 10.96 -11.88 14.64
CA LEU A 20 12.13 -11.18 14.13
C LEU A 20 12.90 -10.50 15.26
N LYS A 21 14.21 -10.36 15.06
CA LYS A 21 15.06 -9.57 15.94
C LYS A 21 15.54 -8.33 15.19
N LEU A 22 15.53 -7.20 15.87
CA LEU A 22 16.08 -5.97 15.35
C LEU A 22 17.57 -6.17 15.04
N SER A 23 17.97 -5.99 13.80
CA SER A 23 19.37 -6.11 13.36
C SER A 23 20.09 -4.78 13.51
N SER A 24 19.46 -3.69 13.07
CA SER A 24 19.98 -2.32 13.18
C SER A 24 18.86 -1.30 12.94
N GLU A 25 19.21 -0.02 13.10
CA GLU A 25 18.36 1.10 12.71
C GLU A 25 19.06 1.95 11.65
N LEU A 26 18.27 2.50 10.73
CA LEU A 26 18.74 3.52 9.80
C LEU A 26 18.51 4.89 10.45
N PHE A 27 19.58 5.65 10.61
CA PHE A 27 19.51 7.00 11.15
C PHE A 27 19.59 8.00 10.01
N LEU A 28 18.52 8.78 9.84
CA LEU A 28 18.47 9.84 8.85
C LEU A 28 19.14 11.11 9.35
N SER A 29 19.82 11.82 8.44
CA SER A 29 20.45 13.12 8.72
C SER A 29 19.44 14.25 9.00
N GLU A 30 18.16 13.99 8.80
CA GLU A 30 17.06 14.91 9.03
C GLU A 30 15.85 14.14 9.61
N GLU A 31 15.20 14.74 10.59
CA GLU A 31 13.97 14.19 11.18
C GLU A 31 12.77 14.53 10.29
N LEU A 32 11.96 13.54 9.96
CA LEU A 32 10.73 13.70 9.21
C LEU A 32 9.52 13.71 10.15
N LEU A 33 8.58 14.63 9.91
CA LEU A 33 7.43 14.85 10.80
C LEU A 33 6.41 13.71 10.75
N LYS A 34 6.12 13.20 9.53
CA LYS A 34 5.15 12.12 9.37
C LYS A 34 5.49 11.22 8.19
N PRO A 35 6.57 10.41 8.29
CA PRO A 35 6.90 9.43 7.26
C PRO A 35 5.84 8.31 7.22
N GLU A 36 5.34 7.99 6.04
CA GLU A 36 4.22 7.07 5.86
C GLU A 36 4.56 5.86 5.01
N LYS A 37 5.51 5.98 4.11
CA LYS A 37 5.93 4.89 3.22
C LYS A 37 7.36 5.06 2.81
N MET A 38 8.08 3.93 2.65
CA MET A 38 9.45 3.91 2.18
C MET A 38 9.63 2.96 1.01
N TRP A 39 10.69 3.22 0.25
CA TRP A 39 11.23 2.34 -0.77
C TRP A 39 12.76 2.38 -0.66
N ILE A 40 13.41 1.24 -0.78
CA ILE A 40 14.86 1.10 -0.66
C ILE A 40 15.36 0.20 -1.79
N HIS A 41 16.40 0.64 -2.48
CA HIS A 41 17.07 -0.17 -3.48
C HIS A 41 18.48 0.34 -3.69
N ASP A 42 19.43 -0.57 -3.83
CA ASP A 42 20.85 -0.24 -3.93
C ASP A 42 21.33 0.63 -2.77
N SER A 43 21.73 1.84 -3.10
CA SER A 43 22.22 2.83 -2.15
C SER A 43 21.21 3.93 -1.83
N LEU A 44 19.94 3.81 -2.27
CA LEU A 44 18.92 4.83 -2.15
C LEU A 44 17.81 4.42 -1.18
N CYS A 45 17.34 5.40 -0.42
CA CYS A 45 16.18 5.29 0.46
C CYS A 45 15.23 6.47 0.18
N LEU A 46 14.08 6.18 -0.41
CA LEU A 46 13.02 7.15 -0.68
C LEU A 46 11.95 7.05 0.39
N ILE A 47 11.58 8.17 0.99
CA ILE A 47 10.54 8.24 2.02
C ILE A 47 9.49 9.27 1.61
N ARG A 48 8.22 8.86 1.64
CA ARG A 48 7.09 9.77 1.57
C ARG A 48 6.70 10.20 2.97
N SER A 49 6.57 11.51 3.17
CA SER A 49 6.11 12.13 4.42
C SER A 49 4.99 13.14 4.13
N SER A 50 3.93 13.14 4.91
CA SER A 50 2.72 13.91 4.59
C SER A 50 2.60 15.24 5.32
N LYS A 51 3.52 15.57 6.24
CA LYS A 51 3.48 16.81 7.03
C LYS A 51 4.71 17.67 6.92
N ASP A 52 5.68 17.27 6.12
CA ASP A 52 6.86 18.06 5.82
C ASP A 52 6.58 19.09 4.73
N GLU A 53 7.51 20.01 4.48
CA GLU A 53 7.42 20.98 3.40
C GLU A 53 7.33 20.32 2.03
N TYR A 54 8.02 19.19 1.88
CA TYR A 54 8.01 18.35 0.70
C TYR A 54 7.42 16.97 1.02
N PHE A 55 6.72 16.39 0.08
CA PHE A 55 6.15 15.05 0.25
C PHE A 55 7.16 13.92 0.12
N PHE A 56 8.26 14.11 -0.60
CA PHE A 56 9.25 13.07 -0.85
C PHE A 56 10.65 13.52 -0.45
N HIS A 57 11.37 12.61 0.20
CA HIS A 57 12.72 12.79 0.69
C HIS A 57 13.58 11.62 0.24
N LEU A 58 14.67 11.90 -0.47
CA LEU A 58 15.63 10.91 -0.92
C LEU A 58 16.89 11.00 -0.08
N PHE A 59 17.29 9.87 0.48
CA PHE A 59 18.51 9.68 1.25
C PHE A 59 19.36 8.60 0.58
N ASN A 60 20.64 8.57 0.88
CA ASN A 60 21.42 7.37 0.66
C ASN A 60 21.19 6.36 1.80
N ILE A 61 21.61 5.10 1.63
CA ILE A 61 21.41 4.04 2.63
C ILE A 61 22.18 4.28 3.95
N ALA A 62 23.14 5.21 3.96
CA ALA A 62 23.79 5.67 5.18
C ALA A 62 22.99 6.76 5.91
N GLY A 63 21.81 7.13 5.39
CA GLY A 63 20.90 8.11 5.98
C GLY A 63 21.21 9.57 5.65
N THR A 64 22.19 9.85 4.77
CA THR A 64 22.50 11.21 4.34
C THR A 64 21.51 11.67 3.29
N LYS A 65 20.89 12.84 3.52
CA LYS A 65 19.93 13.44 2.58
C LYS A 65 20.59 13.79 1.26
N ILE A 66 19.94 13.40 0.15
CA ILE A 66 20.30 13.79 -1.21
C ILE A 66 19.45 14.97 -1.64
N CYS A 67 18.12 14.84 -1.59
CA CYS A 67 17.19 15.90 -1.96
C CYS A 67 15.83 15.72 -1.28
N SER A 68 15.01 16.79 -1.32
CA SER A 68 13.58 16.74 -1.05
C SER A 68 12.86 17.37 -2.24
N PHE A 69 11.69 16.83 -2.60
CA PHE A 69 10.99 17.27 -3.80
C PHE A 69 9.48 17.10 -3.66
N ILE A 70 8.74 17.77 -4.56
CA ILE A 70 7.28 17.81 -4.61
C ILE A 70 6.68 18.50 -3.38
N GLY A 71 6.59 19.84 -3.44
CA GLY A 71 5.84 20.64 -2.50
C GLY A 71 4.32 20.53 -2.69
N PHE A 72 3.57 21.06 -1.73
CA PHE A 72 2.12 21.17 -1.82
C PHE A 72 1.72 22.34 -2.73
N GLY A 73 0.90 22.08 -3.75
CA GLY A 73 0.37 23.14 -4.62
C GLY A 73 -0.05 22.65 -6.01
N ASP A 74 -0.40 23.62 -6.86
CA ASP A 74 -0.96 23.40 -8.19
C ASP A 74 0.06 23.54 -9.35
N ALA A 75 1.28 24.00 -9.07
CA ALA A 75 2.32 24.10 -10.09
C ALA A 75 2.68 22.72 -10.67
N PRO A 76 3.29 22.64 -11.87
CA PRO A 76 3.58 21.39 -12.54
C PRO A 76 4.42 20.40 -11.70
N ALA A 77 5.36 20.90 -10.89
CA ALA A 77 6.22 20.11 -10.01
C ALA A 77 5.66 19.94 -8.58
N GLU A 78 4.45 20.42 -8.31
CA GLU A 78 3.77 20.31 -7.03
C GLU A 78 2.64 19.28 -7.09
N MET A 79 2.19 18.79 -5.93
CA MET A 79 1.05 17.87 -5.81
C MET A 79 0.09 18.33 -4.72
N LEU A 80 -1.16 17.94 -4.83
CA LEU A 80 -2.20 18.20 -3.83
C LEU A 80 -2.34 17.06 -2.83
N SER A 81 -2.28 15.83 -3.30
CA SER A 81 -2.48 14.64 -2.47
C SER A 81 -1.82 13.40 -3.11
N PRO A 82 -0.48 13.25 -3.00
CA PRO A 82 0.21 12.06 -3.48
C PRO A 82 -0.08 10.89 -2.54
N VAL A 83 -1.05 10.04 -2.91
CA VAL A 83 -1.54 8.96 -2.04
C VAL A 83 -0.80 7.65 -2.22
N ASP A 84 -0.26 7.39 -3.41
CA ASP A 84 0.47 6.16 -3.69
C ASP A 84 1.69 6.41 -4.57
N PHE A 85 2.71 5.59 -4.40
CA PHE A 85 3.88 5.58 -5.27
C PHE A 85 4.48 4.18 -5.37
N ASP A 86 5.18 3.94 -6.45
CA ASP A 86 5.96 2.74 -6.70
C ASP A 86 7.19 3.06 -7.56
N VAL A 87 8.17 2.16 -7.56
CA VAL A 87 9.34 2.27 -8.43
C VAL A 87 9.40 1.03 -9.32
N VAL A 88 9.39 1.28 -10.61
CA VAL A 88 9.41 0.24 -11.64
C VAL A 88 10.47 0.59 -12.68
N ASN A 89 11.42 -0.29 -12.92
CA ASN A 89 12.49 -0.09 -13.91
C ASN A 89 13.17 1.28 -13.76
N ASP A 90 13.70 1.59 -12.58
CA ASP A 90 14.37 2.85 -12.24
C ASP A 90 13.51 4.12 -12.46
N THR A 91 12.20 3.96 -12.52
CA THR A 91 11.26 5.05 -12.67
C THR A 91 10.33 5.11 -11.47
N LEU A 92 10.41 6.21 -10.73
CA LEU A 92 9.45 6.53 -9.67
C LEU A 92 8.14 7.00 -10.30
N GLN A 93 7.06 6.34 -9.93
CA GLN A 93 5.70 6.64 -10.34
C GLN A 93 4.92 7.14 -9.12
N ILE A 94 4.33 8.32 -9.20
CA ILE A 94 3.59 8.91 -8.09
C ILE A 94 2.18 9.25 -8.58
N TYR A 95 1.18 8.72 -7.88
CA TYR A 95 -0.21 9.08 -8.13
C TYR A 95 -0.67 10.18 -7.17
N ASP A 96 -1.09 11.31 -7.73
CA ASP A 96 -1.73 12.43 -7.03
C ASP A 96 -3.25 12.34 -7.20
N SER A 97 -3.97 11.98 -6.14
CA SER A 97 -5.43 11.87 -6.16
C SER A 97 -6.11 13.23 -6.25
N GLY A 98 -5.49 14.30 -5.77
CA GLY A 98 -6.02 15.65 -5.85
C GLY A 98 -6.02 16.20 -7.29
N LYS A 99 -4.99 15.88 -8.06
CA LYS A 99 -4.88 16.26 -9.50
C LYS A 99 -5.34 15.14 -10.45
N GLN A 100 -5.59 13.94 -9.94
CA GLN A 100 -5.94 12.73 -10.71
C GLN A 100 -4.90 12.43 -11.81
N LYS A 101 -3.61 12.54 -11.44
CA LYS A 101 -2.47 12.39 -12.34
C LYS A 101 -1.43 11.44 -11.78
N ILE A 102 -0.74 10.79 -12.70
CA ILE A 102 0.48 10.04 -12.41
C ILE A 102 1.66 10.81 -12.97
N SER A 103 2.66 11.08 -12.14
CA SER A 103 3.93 11.70 -12.52
C SER A 103 5.06 10.67 -12.47
N PHE A 104 5.96 10.73 -13.44
CA PHE A 104 7.07 9.80 -13.60
C PHE A 104 8.39 10.55 -13.49
N TYR A 105 9.30 10.04 -12.66
CA TYR A 105 10.64 10.60 -12.43
C TYR A 105 11.70 9.50 -12.63
N ALA A 106 12.79 9.80 -13.33
CA ALA A 106 13.93 8.89 -13.38
C ALA A 106 14.67 8.92 -12.03
N LEU A 107 14.95 7.78 -11.43
CA LEU A 107 15.72 7.71 -10.18
C LEU A 107 17.14 8.27 -10.36
N SER A 108 17.74 8.08 -11.55
CA SER A 108 19.03 8.67 -11.88
C SER A 108 19.03 10.20 -11.74
N ASP A 109 18.01 10.90 -12.24
CA ASP A 109 17.91 12.35 -12.11
C ASP A 109 17.77 12.77 -10.65
N LEU A 110 16.91 12.09 -9.90
CA LEU A 110 16.69 12.36 -8.47
C LEU A 110 17.97 12.12 -7.65
N SER A 111 18.77 11.11 -7.99
CA SER A 111 20.03 10.81 -7.30
C SER A 111 21.10 11.89 -7.47
N TYR A 112 21.00 12.71 -8.52
CA TYR A 112 21.80 13.91 -8.74
C TYR A 112 21.15 15.20 -8.24
N GLY A 113 19.97 15.10 -7.60
CA GLY A 113 19.22 16.25 -7.11
C GLY A 113 18.44 17.02 -8.20
N ASN A 114 18.29 16.46 -9.39
CA ASN A 114 17.55 17.07 -10.51
C ASN A 114 16.04 16.81 -10.35
N VAL A 115 15.43 17.48 -9.39
CA VAL A 115 14.04 17.24 -8.96
C VAL A 115 12.98 17.86 -9.88
N GLU A 116 13.37 18.75 -10.79
CA GLU A 116 12.45 19.43 -11.72
C GLU A 116 12.18 18.61 -13.00
N ASN A 117 12.95 17.55 -13.23
CA ASN A 117 12.86 16.72 -14.43
C ASN A 117 11.72 15.70 -14.33
N ILE A 118 10.49 16.15 -14.58
CA ILE A 118 9.36 15.25 -14.75
C ILE A 118 9.47 14.58 -16.12
N CYS A 119 9.76 13.29 -16.18
CA CYS A 119 9.87 12.56 -17.44
C CYS A 119 8.55 12.55 -18.21
N ARG A 120 7.43 12.39 -17.49
CA ARG A 120 6.09 12.32 -18.05
C ARG A 120 5.02 12.56 -17.00
N GLN A 121 3.87 13.07 -17.42
CA GLN A 121 2.64 13.09 -16.63
C GLN A 121 1.47 12.52 -17.45
N LEU A 122 0.61 11.76 -16.78
CA LEU A 122 -0.61 11.20 -17.37
C LEU A 122 -1.81 11.56 -16.49
N SER A 123 -2.85 12.13 -17.10
CA SER A 123 -4.14 12.31 -16.44
C SER A 123 -4.94 11.02 -16.59
N ILE A 124 -5.41 10.47 -15.49
CA ILE A 124 -6.24 9.25 -15.49
C ILE A 124 -7.70 9.53 -15.12
N ASN A 125 -8.00 10.76 -14.67
CA ASN A 125 -9.36 11.28 -14.38
C ASN A 125 -10.19 10.35 -13.46
N VAL A 126 -9.52 9.65 -12.55
CA VAL A 126 -10.16 8.79 -11.55
C VAL A 126 -9.70 9.16 -10.15
N MET A 127 -10.61 9.12 -9.20
CA MET A 127 -10.28 9.25 -7.79
C MET A 127 -10.00 7.86 -7.24
N ALA A 128 -8.74 7.60 -6.91
CA ALA A 128 -8.29 6.30 -6.43
C ALA A 128 -7.49 6.41 -5.12
N SER A 129 -7.47 5.33 -4.36
CA SER A 129 -6.63 5.19 -3.17
C SER A 129 -5.32 4.47 -3.44
N SER A 130 -5.23 3.69 -4.50
CA SER A 130 -4.01 3.02 -4.95
C SER A 130 -4.07 2.82 -6.46
N VAL A 131 -2.94 2.97 -7.15
CA VAL A 131 -2.81 2.86 -8.61
C VAL A 131 -1.53 2.10 -8.95
N ILE A 132 -1.64 1.13 -9.84
CA ILE A 132 -0.51 0.43 -10.44
C ILE A 132 -0.47 0.75 -11.93
N CYS A 133 0.69 1.18 -12.41
CA CYS A 133 0.96 1.35 -13.82
C CYS A 133 1.67 0.11 -14.36
N THR A 134 1.12 -0.50 -15.40
CA THR A 134 1.76 -1.61 -16.11
C THR A 134 2.73 -1.10 -17.19
N THR A 135 3.50 -1.99 -17.79
CA THR A 135 4.54 -1.62 -18.77
C THR A 135 4.02 -1.01 -20.07
N ASP A 136 2.76 -1.29 -20.42
CA ASP A 136 2.08 -0.80 -21.64
C ASP A 136 1.25 0.47 -21.42
N HIS A 137 1.45 1.14 -20.28
CA HIS A 137 0.69 2.33 -19.87
C HIS A 137 -0.79 2.05 -19.58
N SER A 138 -1.12 0.85 -19.22
CA SER A 138 -2.39 0.49 -18.60
C SER A 138 -2.31 0.67 -17.08
N PHE A 139 -3.44 0.91 -16.45
CA PHE A 139 -3.51 1.17 -15.01
C PHE A 139 -4.59 0.33 -14.37
N TYR A 140 -4.22 -0.37 -13.30
CA TYR A 140 -5.18 -0.92 -12.34
C TYR A 140 -5.28 0.01 -11.13
N TYR A 141 -6.48 0.21 -10.61
CA TYR A 141 -6.69 1.11 -9.49
C TYR A 141 -7.80 0.67 -8.54
N LEU A 142 -7.70 1.12 -7.30
CA LEU A 142 -8.74 1.03 -6.29
C LEU A 142 -9.42 2.40 -6.18
N GLY A 143 -10.66 2.49 -6.63
CA GLY A 143 -11.38 3.74 -6.69
C GLY A 143 -12.89 3.56 -6.61
N GLU A 144 -13.62 4.63 -6.86
CA GLU A 144 -15.07 4.59 -6.93
C GLU A 144 -15.53 3.95 -8.23
N THR A 145 -15.72 2.64 -8.23
CA THR A 145 -16.08 1.82 -9.38
C THR A 145 -17.26 0.89 -9.07
N ASN A 146 -17.87 0.34 -10.13
CA ASN A 146 -18.96 -0.63 -9.97
C ASN A 146 -18.47 -1.99 -9.44
N ARG A 147 -17.20 -2.35 -9.70
CA ARG A 147 -16.53 -3.57 -9.27
C ARG A 147 -15.26 -3.23 -8.49
N MET A 148 -14.58 -4.20 -7.92
CA MET A 148 -13.46 -3.95 -7.00
C MET A 148 -12.28 -3.23 -7.62
N TYR A 149 -11.92 -3.54 -8.87
CA TYR A 149 -10.72 -3.02 -9.52
C TYR A 149 -11.08 -2.28 -10.79
N GLY A 150 -10.74 -1.02 -10.88
CA GLY A 150 -10.76 -0.28 -12.12
C GLY A 150 -9.57 -0.62 -13.00
N PHE A 151 -9.78 -0.57 -14.31
CA PHE A 151 -8.75 -0.72 -15.33
C PHE A 151 -8.93 0.35 -16.40
N ILE A 152 -7.86 1.03 -16.73
CA ILE A 152 -7.84 2.09 -17.74
C ILE A 152 -6.62 1.95 -18.65
N ASN A 153 -6.85 2.12 -19.94
CA ASN A 153 -5.81 2.30 -20.93
C ASN A 153 -6.30 3.27 -22.03
N SER A 154 -5.56 3.43 -23.11
CA SER A 154 -5.93 4.33 -24.22
C SER A 154 -7.26 4.00 -24.92
N LYS A 155 -7.83 2.79 -24.71
CA LYS A 155 -9.02 2.27 -25.41
C LYS A 155 -10.13 1.81 -24.48
N ILE A 156 -9.80 1.44 -23.26
CA ILE A 156 -10.69 0.75 -22.32
C ILE A 156 -10.69 1.50 -21.00
N ASP A 157 -11.89 1.78 -20.48
CA ASP A 157 -12.14 2.21 -19.11
C ASP A 157 -13.25 1.29 -18.56
N THR A 158 -12.90 0.42 -17.63
CA THR A 158 -13.80 -0.59 -17.11
C THR A 158 -13.40 -1.02 -15.69
N SER A 159 -14.15 -1.96 -15.12
CA SER A 159 -13.84 -2.53 -13.81
C SER A 159 -14.07 -4.05 -13.78
N TYR A 160 -13.31 -4.74 -12.93
CA TYR A 160 -13.28 -6.18 -12.84
C TYR A 160 -13.47 -6.66 -11.40
N ILE A 161 -13.83 -7.92 -11.24
CA ILE A 161 -14.07 -8.64 -9.99
C ILE A 161 -15.21 -8.00 -9.18
N ASP A 162 -16.30 -8.71 -9.05
CA ASP A 162 -17.42 -8.24 -8.24
C ASP A 162 -17.04 -8.14 -6.76
N PHE A 163 -17.60 -7.16 -6.07
CA PHE A 163 -17.52 -7.12 -4.61
C PHE A 163 -18.13 -8.39 -4.01
N PRO A 164 -17.68 -8.83 -2.82
CA PRO A 164 -18.32 -9.93 -2.11
C PRO A 164 -19.81 -9.70 -1.97
N GLU A 165 -20.62 -10.78 -2.04
CA GLU A 165 -22.07 -10.71 -2.22
C GLU A 165 -22.78 -9.80 -1.23
N ASP A 166 -22.38 -9.84 0.04
CA ASP A 166 -22.99 -9.03 1.12
C ASP A 166 -22.81 -7.51 0.91
N TYR A 167 -21.87 -7.09 0.05
CA TYR A 167 -21.54 -5.67 -0.16
C TYR A 167 -21.95 -5.15 -1.54
N ARG A 168 -22.49 -6.01 -2.42
CA ARG A 168 -22.87 -5.62 -3.80
C ARG A 168 -23.93 -4.55 -3.83
N MET A 169 -24.83 -4.52 -2.85
CA MET A 169 -25.94 -3.58 -2.78
C MET A 169 -25.55 -2.21 -2.21
N LEU A 170 -24.34 -2.04 -1.67
CA LEU A 170 -23.85 -0.74 -1.25
C LEU A 170 -23.67 0.19 -2.45
N ASN A 171 -23.82 1.50 -2.25
CA ASN A 171 -23.45 2.47 -3.29
C ASN A 171 -21.92 2.47 -3.57
N SER A 172 -21.49 3.00 -4.72
CA SER A 172 -20.10 2.97 -5.14
C SER A 172 -19.16 3.68 -4.17
N GLY A 173 -19.57 4.82 -3.61
CA GLY A 173 -18.78 5.56 -2.65
C GLY A 173 -18.56 4.79 -1.34
N LEU A 174 -19.61 4.13 -0.79
CA LEU A 174 -19.44 3.28 0.39
C LEU A 174 -18.54 2.08 0.13
N LYS A 175 -18.68 1.44 -1.05
CA LYS A 175 -17.78 0.36 -1.48
C LYS A 175 -16.34 0.86 -1.51
N HIS A 176 -16.11 2.03 -2.13
CA HIS A 176 -14.78 2.62 -2.18
C HIS A 176 -14.21 2.90 -0.78
N LEU A 177 -14.98 3.50 0.11
CA LEU A 177 -14.54 3.78 1.49
C LEU A 177 -14.24 2.51 2.28
N LEU A 178 -15.07 1.46 2.12
CA LEU A 178 -14.91 0.20 2.85
C LEU A 178 -13.73 -0.62 2.35
N PHE A 179 -13.57 -0.71 1.02
CA PHE A 179 -12.56 -1.53 0.38
C PHE A 179 -11.27 -0.75 0.02
N GLN A 180 -11.02 0.38 0.69
CA GLN A 180 -9.72 1.04 0.63
C GLN A 180 -8.62 0.09 1.09
N GLY A 181 -7.47 0.16 0.43
CA GLY A 181 -6.36 -0.72 0.73
C GLY A 181 -5.14 -0.46 -0.14
N HIS A 182 -4.30 -1.46 -0.20
CA HIS A 182 -3.05 -1.44 -0.92
C HIS A 182 -3.14 -2.40 -2.10
N LEU A 183 -2.66 -1.96 -3.24
CA LEU A 183 -2.55 -2.75 -4.45
C LEU A 183 -1.07 -2.78 -4.87
N ARG A 184 -0.53 -3.97 -5.14
CA ARG A 184 0.84 -4.14 -5.66
C ARG A 184 0.84 -5.19 -6.76
N CYS A 185 1.83 -5.12 -7.64
CA CYS A 185 2.05 -6.13 -8.67
C CYS A 185 3.35 -6.89 -8.43
N SER A 186 3.41 -8.10 -8.96
CA SER A 186 4.67 -8.81 -9.13
C SER A 186 5.58 -8.03 -10.07
N PRO A 187 6.91 -8.13 -9.94
CA PRO A 187 7.86 -7.41 -10.81
C PRO A 187 7.68 -7.67 -12.30
N ASN A 188 7.21 -8.86 -12.68
CA ASN A 188 6.89 -9.25 -14.06
C ASN A 188 5.43 -8.94 -14.50
N PHE A 189 4.62 -8.32 -13.64
CA PHE A 189 3.22 -7.95 -13.87
C PHE A 189 2.26 -9.10 -14.18
N ASP A 190 2.59 -10.34 -13.86
CA ASP A 190 1.71 -11.51 -14.08
C ASP A 190 0.76 -11.78 -12.91
N ARG A 191 0.97 -11.10 -11.78
CA ARG A 191 0.13 -11.17 -10.57
C ARG A 191 -0.08 -9.80 -9.97
N LEU A 192 -1.23 -9.64 -9.33
CA LEU A 192 -1.55 -8.51 -8.46
C LEU A 192 -1.92 -9.04 -7.08
N VAL A 193 -1.62 -8.27 -6.05
CA VAL A 193 -2.12 -8.50 -4.70
C VAL A 193 -2.83 -7.26 -4.18
N TYR A 194 -3.98 -7.47 -3.59
CA TYR A 194 -4.77 -6.48 -2.88
C TYR A 194 -4.90 -6.85 -1.41
N ALA A 195 -4.77 -5.87 -0.53
CA ALA A 195 -5.00 -6.03 0.90
C ALA A 195 -5.79 -4.83 1.45
N ALA A 196 -6.96 -5.11 2.02
CA ALA A 196 -7.85 -4.09 2.57
C ALA A 196 -7.29 -3.50 3.88
N SER A 197 -7.35 -2.17 4.03
CA SER A 197 -6.87 -1.49 5.23
C SER A 197 -7.90 -1.46 6.36
N ARG A 198 -9.19 -1.50 6.02
CA ARG A 198 -10.28 -1.33 6.99
C ARG A 198 -10.66 -2.62 7.72
N PHE A 199 -10.35 -3.77 7.16
CA PHE A 199 -10.64 -5.10 7.70
C PHE A 199 -9.74 -6.14 7.07
N GLY A 200 -9.71 -7.36 7.62
CA GLY A 200 -8.85 -8.43 7.14
C GLY A 200 -9.36 -9.06 5.84
N TYR A 201 -9.00 -8.52 4.68
CA TYR A 201 -9.30 -9.10 3.37
C TYR A 201 -8.12 -8.97 2.43
N LEU A 202 -7.70 -10.07 1.83
CA LEU A 202 -6.57 -10.14 0.89
C LEU A 202 -6.97 -10.94 -0.34
N GLN A 203 -6.58 -10.49 -1.52
CA GLN A 203 -6.76 -11.20 -2.78
C GLN A 203 -5.47 -11.25 -3.59
N VAL A 204 -5.20 -12.39 -4.21
CA VAL A 204 -4.21 -12.54 -5.28
C VAL A 204 -4.95 -12.71 -6.59
N LEU A 205 -4.53 -11.97 -7.61
CA LEU A 205 -5.20 -11.84 -8.90
C LEU A 205 -4.20 -12.09 -10.02
N SER A 206 -4.70 -12.55 -11.18
CA SER A 206 -3.91 -12.70 -12.39
C SER A 206 -4.47 -11.81 -13.49
N PRO A 207 -3.69 -10.81 -13.97
CA PRO A 207 -4.01 -10.05 -15.17
C PRO A 207 -4.04 -10.97 -16.40
N GLN A 208 -4.97 -10.68 -17.31
CA GLN A 208 -5.11 -11.37 -18.58
C GLN A 208 -4.68 -10.42 -19.72
N GLU A 209 -4.36 -10.95 -20.89
CA GLU A 209 -3.93 -10.17 -22.06
C GLU A 209 -4.88 -9.04 -22.47
N ASN A 210 -6.18 -9.22 -22.24
CA ASN A 210 -7.19 -8.20 -22.53
C ASN A 210 -7.38 -7.17 -21.41
N GLY A 211 -6.53 -7.19 -20.38
CA GLY A 211 -6.62 -6.32 -19.20
C GLY A 211 -7.61 -6.78 -18.14
N SER A 212 -8.37 -7.88 -18.37
CA SER A 212 -9.26 -8.42 -17.33
C SER A 212 -8.46 -9.06 -16.19
N LEU A 213 -9.10 -9.21 -15.04
CA LEU A 213 -8.53 -9.86 -13.86
C LEU A 213 -9.27 -11.16 -13.57
N SER A 214 -8.53 -12.20 -13.22
CA SER A 214 -9.07 -13.41 -12.63
C SER A 214 -8.59 -13.58 -11.18
N LEU A 215 -9.48 -14.05 -10.32
CA LEU A 215 -9.15 -14.34 -8.94
C LEU A 215 -8.33 -15.63 -8.87
N VAL A 216 -7.14 -15.56 -8.26
CA VAL A 216 -6.29 -16.72 -7.96
C VAL A 216 -6.64 -17.26 -6.58
N LYS A 217 -6.64 -16.37 -5.57
CA LYS A 217 -6.90 -16.73 -4.19
C LYS A 217 -7.49 -15.54 -3.43
N ASP A 218 -8.34 -15.81 -2.44
CA ASP A 218 -8.77 -14.78 -1.49
C ASP A 218 -8.83 -15.30 -0.06
N TYR A 219 -8.66 -14.37 0.89
CA TYR A 219 -8.76 -14.60 2.32
C TYR A 219 -9.63 -13.52 2.94
N PHE A 220 -10.81 -13.89 3.37
CA PHE A 220 -11.71 -13.03 4.13
C PHE A 220 -11.56 -13.36 5.62
N VAL A 221 -10.65 -12.67 6.31
CA VAL A 221 -10.27 -12.97 7.70
C VAL A 221 -11.39 -12.65 8.66
N GLN A 222 -12.05 -11.51 8.43
CA GLN A 222 -13.21 -11.08 9.21
C GLN A 222 -14.06 -10.08 8.42
N GLN A 223 -15.34 -10.02 8.78
CA GLN A 223 -16.25 -9.05 8.20
C GLN A 223 -16.07 -7.67 8.86
N PRO A 224 -16.12 -6.58 8.07
CA PRO A 224 -16.10 -5.23 8.62
C PRO A 224 -17.40 -4.95 9.38
N ILE A 225 -17.25 -4.26 10.51
CA ILE A 225 -18.39 -3.80 11.31
C ILE A 225 -18.50 -2.29 11.13
N PHE A 226 -19.43 -1.85 10.33
CA PHE A 226 -19.61 -0.43 9.99
C PHE A 226 -21.06 -0.02 9.97
N ARG A 227 -21.28 1.29 9.92
CA ARG A 227 -22.57 1.93 9.70
C ARG A 227 -22.47 2.92 8.58
N ASP A 228 -23.44 2.92 7.67
CA ASP A 228 -23.64 3.97 6.68
C ASP A 228 -24.10 5.26 7.41
N CYS A 229 -23.32 6.32 7.22
CA CYS A 229 -23.57 7.66 7.73
C CYS A 229 -23.78 8.67 6.60
N SER A 230 -24.02 8.18 5.38
CA SER A 230 -24.18 9.02 4.20
C SER A 230 -25.41 9.93 4.30
N SER A 231 -25.36 11.08 3.65
CA SER A 231 -26.45 12.02 3.42
C SER A 231 -26.71 12.17 1.92
N GLN A 232 -27.61 13.08 1.52
CA GLN A 232 -27.89 13.34 0.10
C GLN A 232 -26.65 13.85 -0.66
N ASP A 233 -25.80 14.62 0.02
CA ASP A 233 -24.66 15.32 -0.62
C ASP A 233 -23.30 14.73 -0.26
N MET A 234 -23.24 13.72 0.62
CA MET A 234 -21.97 13.18 1.12
C MET A 234 -22.05 11.68 1.41
N THR A 235 -21.14 10.93 0.84
CA THR A 235 -20.91 9.53 1.24
C THR A 235 -20.02 9.48 2.48
N ALA A 236 -20.50 8.85 3.54
CA ALA A 236 -19.77 8.73 4.79
C ALA A 236 -20.01 7.36 5.47
N MET A 237 -18.99 6.87 6.13
CA MET A 237 -19.01 5.60 6.85
C MET A 237 -18.35 5.76 8.22
N SER A 238 -18.93 5.10 9.23
CA SER A 238 -18.33 4.97 10.55
C SER A 238 -18.05 3.51 10.86
N LEU A 239 -16.79 3.17 11.12
CA LEU A 239 -16.41 1.86 11.62
C LEU A 239 -16.79 1.73 13.10
N SER A 240 -17.25 0.56 13.51
CA SER A 240 -17.49 0.24 14.92
C SER A 240 -16.14 0.22 15.69
N ARG A 241 -16.21 0.48 17.00
CA ARG A 241 -15.06 0.31 17.90
C ARG A 241 -14.59 -1.14 17.99
N GLU A 242 -15.47 -2.10 17.71
CA GLU A 242 -15.15 -3.54 17.65
C GLU A 242 -14.60 -3.99 16.29
N ASN A 243 -14.61 -3.11 15.28
CA ASN A 243 -14.02 -3.44 13.99
C ASN A 243 -12.52 -3.63 14.14
N GLN A 244 -12.00 -4.72 13.56
CA GLN A 244 -10.57 -4.97 13.54
C GLN A 244 -9.97 -4.39 12.27
N SER A 245 -8.88 -3.66 12.41
CA SER A 245 -8.09 -3.10 11.31
C SER A 245 -7.51 -4.21 10.43
N GLY A 246 -7.38 -3.93 9.16
CA GLY A 246 -6.80 -4.86 8.19
C GLY A 246 -5.30 -4.69 8.03
N PHE A 247 -4.89 -4.48 6.79
CA PHE A 247 -3.49 -4.39 6.41
C PHE A 247 -3.03 -2.92 6.32
N ASN A 248 -1.90 -2.64 6.93
CA ASN A 248 -1.31 -1.30 6.94
C ASN A 248 -0.48 -1.02 5.69
N ASP A 249 0.18 -2.05 5.15
CA ASP A 249 1.03 -1.91 3.97
C ASP A 249 1.28 -3.27 3.29
N LEU A 250 1.77 -3.21 2.06
CA LEU A 250 2.23 -4.32 1.25
C LEU A 250 3.63 -4.04 0.69
N SER A 251 4.51 -5.03 0.80
CA SER A 251 5.76 -5.09 0.05
C SER A 251 5.84 -6.41 -0.70
N VAL A 252 6.44 -6.41 -1.86
CA VAL A 252 6.50 -7.58 -2.74
C VAL A 252 7.91 -7.81 -3.26
N THR A 253 8.22 -9.07 -3.55
CA THR A 253 9.45 -9.50 -4.23
C THR A 253 9.09 -10.36 -5.44
N ASP A 254 10.07 -10.87 -6.15
CA ASP A 254 9.85 -11.78 -7.28
C ASP A 254 9.05 -13.03 -6.88
N GLU A 255 9.23 -13.52 -5.65
CA GLU A 255 8.66 -14.78 -5.19
C GLU A 255 7.57 -14.63 -4.13
N LEU A 256 7.60 -13.54 -3.35
CA LEU A 256 6.81 -13.44 -2.12
C LEU A 256 6.05 -12.11 -1.98
N ILE A 257 4.94 -12.20 -1.29
CA ILE A 257 4.09 -11.09 -0.85
C ILE A 257 4.24 -10.95 0.66
N PHE A 258 4.55 -9.75 1.14
CA PHE A 258 4.65 -9.41 2.56
C PHE A 258 3.53 -8.41 2.90
N ALA A 259 2.60 -8.83 3.74
CA ALA A 259 1.44 -8.05 4.12
C ALA A 259 1.49 -7.70 5.61
N LEU A 260 1.63 -6.40 5.93
CA LEU A 260 1.67 -5.90 7.29
C LEU A 260 0.26 -5.85 7.86
N TYR A 261 -0.10 -6.82 8.72
CA TYR A 261 -1.45 -7.00 9.27
C TYR A 261 -1.57 -6.52 10.71
N SER A 262 -2.57 -5.69 10.99
CA SER A 262 -2.89 -5.23 12.34
C SER A 262 -3.77 -6.21 13.11
N GLY A 263 -4.98 -6.45 12.66
CA GLY A 263 -5.96 -7.28 13.36
C GLY A 263 -6.46 -6.71 14.70
N ARG A 264 -6.02 -5.51 15.09
CA ARG A 264 -6.40 -4.84 16.34
C ARG A 264 -7.77 -4.20 16.21
N LYS A 265 -8.55 -4.22 17.27
CA LYS A 265 -9.82 -3.50 17.32
C LYS A 265 -9.59 -1.99 17.37
N ALA A 266 -10.50 -1.22 16.78
CA ALA A 266 -10.42 0.24 16.74
C ALA A 266 -10.41 0.92 18.12
N ASN A 267 -10.86 0.23 19.19
CA ASN A 267 -10.81 0.69 20.57
C ASN A 267 -9.53 0.27 21.33
N GLU A 268 -8.66 -0.50 20.73
CA GLU A 268 -7.38 -0.87 21.33
C GLU A 268 -6.36 0.25 21.16
N GLU A 269 -5.44 0.35 22.11
CA GLU A 269 -4.31 1.25 22.00
C GLU A 269 -3.46 0.91 20.76
N ARG A 270 -3.01 1.94 20.06
CA ARG A 270 -2.19 1.78 18.83
C ARG A 270 -2.87 0.93 17.74
N SER A 271 -4.19 0.95 17.65
CA SER A 271 -4.97 0.18 16.67
C SER A 271 -4.60 0.48 15.20
N TYR A 272 -3.98 1.64 14.95
CA TYR A 272 -3.50 2.05 13.62
C TYR A 272 -2.15 1.47 13.23
N PHE A 273 -1.51 0.71 14.13
CA PHE A 273 -0.21 0.08 13.87
C PHE A 273 -0.36 -1.43 13.77
N ALA A 274 0.66 -2.06 13.21
CA ALA A 274 0.69 -3.50 13.02
C ALA A 274 2.05 -4.08 13.40
N ASN A 275 2.06 -5.31 13.86
CA ASN A 275 3.29 -6.02 14.18
C ASN A 275 3.35 -7.45 13.62
N GLN A 276 2.40 -7.82 12.76
CA GLN A 276 2.40 -9.10 12.09
C GLN A 276 2.67 -8.91 10.61
N VAL A 277 3.68 -9.58 10.07
CA VAL A 277 3.91 -9.65 8.64
C VAL A 277 3.50 -11.04 8.16
N TRP A 278 2.46 -11.10 7.36
CA TRP A 278 1.96 -12.32 6.74
C TRP A 278 2.61 -12.49 5.38
N VAL A 279 3.23 -13.64 5.17
CA VAL A 279 3.98 -13.92 3.96
C VAL A 279 3.26 -14.97 3.13
N PHE A 280 3.04 -14.66 1.85
CA PHE A 280 2.40 -15.56 0.88
C PHE A 280 3.30 -15.70 -0.35
N ASP A 281 3.14 -16.81 -1.08
CA ASP A 281 3.61 -16.91 -2.45
C ASP A 281 2.63 -16.24 -3.44
N TRP A 282 2.98 -16.14 -4.71
CA TRP A 282 2.14 -15.53 -5.72
C TRP A 282 0.95 -16.40 -6.19
N ASP A 283 0.86 -17.63 -5.74
CA ASP A 283 -0.36 -18.45 -5.85
C ASP A 283 -1.30 -18.22 -4.65
N GLY A 284 -0.91 -17.34 -3.74
CA GLY A 284 -1.66 -16.96 -2.55
C GLY A 284 -1.56 -17.96 -1.42
N ASN A 285 -0.64 -18.94 -1.45
CA ASN A 285 -0.49 -19.86 -0.33
C ASN A 285 0.28 -19.19 0.81
N PRO A 286 -0.14 -19.37 2.09
CA PRO A 286 0.59 -18.86 3.23
C PRO A 286 1.92 -19.59 3.39
N VAL A 287 3.01 -18.81 3.48
CA VAL A 287 4.38 -19.32 3.61
C VAL A 287 4.85 -19.28 5.06
N LYS A 288 4.77 -18.11 5.70
CA LYS A 288 5.10 -17.91 7.12
C LYS A 288 4.45 -16.65 7.67
N LYS A 289 4.37 -16.57 8.99
CA LYS A 289 4.03 -15.36 9.72
C LYS A 289 5.26 -14.87 10.47
N MET A 290 5.55 -13.59 10.38
CA MET A 290 6.63 -12.97 11.14
C MET A 290 6.03 -11.98 12.13
N ILE A 291 6.59 -11.96 13.37
CA ILE A 291 6.20 -11.04 14.43
C ILE A 291 7.32 -10.02 14.60
N LEU A 292 6.98 -8.76 14.42
CA LEU A 292 7.87 -7.63 14.67
C LEU A 292 7.92 -7.35 16.18
N PRO A 293 9.11 -7.09 16.76
CA PRO A 293 9.22 -6.70 18.18
C PRO A 293 8.67 -5.30 18.46
N GLN A 294 8.57 -4.46 17.44
CA GLN A 294 7.99 -3.12 17.50
C GLN A 294 6.87 -2.96 16.49
N ASP A 295 5.86 -2.17 16.86
CA ASP A 295 4.77 -1.82 15.97
C ASP A 295 5.27 -0.99 14.78
N ALA A 296 4.82 -1.33 13.59
CA ALA A 296 5.16 -0.64 12.35
C ALA A 296 3.92 -0.01 11.69
N TRP A 297 4.16 1.08 10.98
CA TRP A 297 3.19 1.73 10.10
C TRP A 297 3.32 1.24 8.66
N SER A 298 4.55 1.06 8.20
CA SER A 298 4.88 0.67 6.83
C SER A 298 6.05 -0.32 6.83
N ILE A 299 6.12 -1.14 5.78
CA ILE A 299 7.19 -2.09 5.54
C ILE A 299 7.73 -1.96 4.12
N TYR A 300 9.00 -2.30 3.97
CA TYR A 300 9.64 -2.53 2.67
C TYR A 300 10.59 -3.72 2.75
N VAL A 301 10.54 -4.60 1.78
CA VAL A 301 11.45 -5.74 1.65
C VAL A 301 12.39 -5.50 0.49
N ASP A 302 13.67 -5.47 0.80
CA ASP A 302 14.73 -5.50 -0.19
C ASP A 302 15.17 -6.95 -0.41
N GLN A 303 14.81 -7.50 -1.56
CA GLN A 303 15.11 -8.90 -1.88
C GLN A 303 16.61 -9.15 -2.14
N GLU A 304 17.36 -8.15 -2.60
CA GLU A 304 18.78 -8.30 -2.91
C GLU A 304 19.61 -8.44 -1.64
N THR A 305 19.31 -7.64 -0.62
CA THR A 305 19.98 -7.71 0.68
C THR A 305 19.28 -8.65 1.67
N ASN A 306 18.12 -9.21 1.30
CA ASN A 306 17.27 -10.06 2.14
C ASN A 306 16.93 -9.40 3.49
N LYS A 307 16.51 -8.13 3.43
CA LYS A 307 16.18 -7.32 4.60
C LYS A 307 14.76 -6.79 4.55
N LEU A 308 14.13 -6.74 5.72
CA LEU A 308 12.88 -6.05 5.96
C LEU A 308 13.16 -4.73 6.67
N TYR A 309 12.69 -3.64 6.11
CA TYR A 309 12.72 -2.30 6.68
C TYR A 309 11.33 -1.92 7.17
N THR A 310 11.26 -1.19 8.28
CA THR A 310 9.98 -0.68 8.79
C THR A 310 10.06 0.79 9.14
N ILE A 311 8.95 1.50 8.96
CA ILE A 311 8.69 2.78 9.64
C ILE A 311 7.88 2.45 10.89
N SER A 312 8.47 2.70 12.06
CA SER A 312 7.86 2.46 13.37
C SER A 312 7.77 3.75 14.16
N TYR A 313 6.76 3.85 15.01
CA TYR A 313 6.59 4.99 15.91
C TYR A 313 6.69 4.50 17.35
N GLY A 314 7.70 4.96 18.06
CA GLY A 314 7.95 4.66 19.46
C GLY A 314 7.75 5.86 20.37
N GLU A 315 7.57 5.63 21.66
CA GLU A 315 7.61 6.67 22.68
C GLU A 315 8.93 6.55 23.44
N GLU A 316 9.75 7.60 23.36
CA GLU A 316 10.98 7.72 24.14
C GLU A 316 10.93 8.96 25.01
N LYS A 317 11.04 8.77 26.33
CA LYS A 317 11.07 9.87 27.33
C LYS A 317 9.85 10.80 27.25
N GLY A 318 8.68 10.28 26.84
CA GLY A 318 7.43 11.04 26.68
C GLY A 318 7.30 11.77 25.34
N GLU A 319 8.21 11.56 24.39
CA GLU A 319 8.15 12.10 23.05
C GLU A 319 7.95 10.96 22.04
N TYR A 320 7.08 11.17 21.05
CA TYR A 320 6.93 10.23 19.94
C TYR A 320 8.09 10.41 18.97
N ARG A 321 8.79 9.32 18.68
CA ARG A 321 9.88 9.28 17.71
C ARG A 321 9.60 8.27 16.59
N VAL A 322 10.14 8.59 15.43
CA VAL A 322 10.13 7.71 14.27
C VAL A 322 11.41 6.86 14.29
N HIS A 323 11.23 5.57 14.10
CA HIS A 323 12.32 4.59 13.98
C HIS A 323 12.25 3.92 12.62
N TYR A 324 13.40 3.81 11.97
CA TYR A 324 13.56 3.09 10.70
C TYR A 324 14.33 1.80 11.01
N ASN A 325 13.58 0.76 11.34
CA ASN A 325 14.16 -0.50 11.81
C ASN A 325 14.50 -1.42 10.65
N ILE A 326 15.56 -2.20 10.81
CA ILE A 326 16.07 -3.17 9.84
C ILE A 326 16.10 -4.55 10.48
N TYR A 327 15.55 -5.54 9.80
CA TYR A 327 15.49 -6.94 10.21
C TYR A 327 16.08 -7.80 9.09
N ASP A 328 16.90 -8.79 9.45
CA ASP A 328 17.36 -9.80 8.50
C ASP A 328 16.25 -10.84 8.28
N LEU A 329 15.94 -11.13 7.02
CA LEU A 329 15.03 -12.20 6.62
C LEU A 329 15.86 -13.47 6.43
N LEU A 330 15.72 -14.43 7.35
CA LEU A 330 16.41 -15.74 7.29
C LEU A 330 15.68 -16.70 6.34
#